data_9a56a852b28cb0c9338ff70967ad65e4
#
_entry.id   9a56a852b28cb0c9338ff70967ad65e4
#
_cell.length_a   1.000
_cell.length_b   1.000
_cell.length_c   1.000
_cell.angle_alpha   90.00
_cell.angle_beta   90.00
_cell.angle_gamma   90.00
#
_symmetry.space_group_name_H-M   'P 1'
#
loop_
_entity.id
_entity.type
_entity.pdbx_description
1 polymer ?
#
loop_
_entity_poly.entity_id
_entity_poly.type
_entity_poly.pdbx_seq_one_letter_code
_entity_poly.pdbx_strand_id
1 'polypeptide(L)'
;MLPDFSRPFRQVSSRRRFLQAAGGVAATLPTVLAGRAEAATSLKPPVLRSRDTVGMVAPASNAYEPEEILIAKETMEQYGFKVELGRHINAQNGYLAGTDAERAADINEMFGRPEIRGIVTFSGGYGCSRILPLLDYELIRRSPKVIIGHSDITALLIGINRKTGLITFHGSSGLTGVGDYARSHFRRTIMSTEAIGDVAKPPQTDAGTVERSNRLITIVPGRATGQLVGGNLTLVTNLIGTPFEPDTRGKILFLEEIDEEPYRVDRMLTQLWLAGKLQDAAGIALGHFVDCYPKEFRASFPQTISLENVLRDRFQPLKKPTLYNLMFGHVRDNAVLPIGATATLDATAKTLVINENAVL
;
A
#
# COMPACT_ATOMS: atom_id res chain seq x y z
N MET A 1 -45.02 -6.67 19.20
CA MET A 1 -45.59 -7.16 17.94
C MET A 1 -44.43 -7.50 17.02
N LEU A 2 -44.17 -8.78 16.85
CA LEU A 2 -43.13 -9.29 15.92
C LEU A 2 -43.75 -9.48 14.54
N PRO A 3 -43.06 -9.18 13.44
CA PRO A 3 -43.61 -9.38 12.10
C PRO A 3 -43.67 -10.86 11.71
N ASP A 4 -44.78 -11.22 11.04
CA ASP A 4 -45.12 -12.56 10.56
C ASP A 4 -44.31 -12.93 9.29
N PHE A 5 -43.51 -13.99 9.35
CA PHE A 5 -42.63 -14.51 8.26
C PHE A 5 -43.27 -15.64 7.45
N SER A 6 -44.58 -15.81 7.42
CA SER A 6 -45.24 -16.96 6.81
C SER A 6 -45.64 -16.83 5.32
N ARG A 7 -45.14 -15.85 4.55
CA ARG A 7 -45.46 -15.75 3.11
C ARG A 7 -44.37 -16.35 2.23
N PRO A 8 -44.71 -17.32 1.34
CA PRO A 8 -43.72 -17.90 0.44
C PRO A 8 -43.33 -16.96 -0.70
N PHE A 9 -42.04 -16.90 -1.00
CA PHE A 9 -41.51 -16.17 -2.16
C PHE A 9 -42.08 -16.71 -3.48
N ARG A 10 -42.63 -15.82 -4.30
CA ARG A 10 -43.08 -16.15 -5.67
C ARG A 10 -41.86 -16.60 -6.52
N GLN A 11 -41.97 -17.81 -7.05
CA GLN A 11 -41.03 -18.34 -8.05
C GLN A 11 -41.03 -17.45 -9.30
N VAL A 12 -39.84 -16.94 -9.67
CA VAL A 12 -39.59 -16.30 -10.96
C VAL A 12 -39.50 -17.37 -12.03
N SER A 13 -40.26 -17.19 -13.11
CA SER A 13 -40.46 -18.08 -14.25
C SER A 13 -39.16 -18.56 -14.93
N SER A 14 -39.22 -19.83 -15.34
CA SER A 14 -38.13 -20.64 -15.87
C SER A 14 -37.42 -20.05 -17.11
N ARG A 15 -36.09 -20.26 -17.13
CA ARG A 15 -35.14 -20.01 -18.25
C ARG A 15 -35.52 -20.63 -19.61
N ARG A 16 -36.59 -21.42 -19.71
CA ARG A 16 -36.98 -22.18 -20.91
C ARG A 16 -37.75 -21.38 -21.95
N ARG A 17 -38.30 -20.20 -21.63
CA ARG A 17 -39.03 -19.35 -22.61
C ARG A 17 -38.18 -18.31 -23.32
N PHE A 18 -36.90 -18.13 -22.92
CA PHE A 18 -36.01 -17.15 -23.55
C PHE A 18 -35.26 -17.71 -24.79
N LEU A 19 -35.21 -19.03 -24.93
CA LEU A 19 -34.44 -19.69 -26.02
C LEU A 19 -35.24 -20.03 -27.28
N GLN A 20 -36.53 -19.70 -27.35
CA GLN A 20 -37.37 -20.04 -28.55
C GLN A 20 -37.63 -18.86 -29.51
N ALA A 21 -37.08 -17.67 -29.25
CA ALA A 21 -37.27 -16.49 -30.11
C ALA A 21 -36.03 -16.02 -30.89
N ALA A 22 -34.97 -16.82 -30.96
CA ALA A 22 -33.76 -16.48 -31.71
C ALA A 22 -33.53 -17.48 -32.86
N GLY A 23 -34.45 -17.47 -33.85
CA GLY A 23 -34.26 -18.09 -35.15
C GLY A 23 -33.73 -17.05 -36.15
N GLY A 24 -32.50 -17.26 -36.64
CA GLY A 24 -32.05 -16.78 -37.92
C GLY A 24 -31.59 -15.32 -38.07
N VAL A 25 -30.38 -15.02 -37.57
CA VAL A 25 -29.48 -14.02 -38.16
C VAL A 25 -28.06 -14.60 -38.10
N ALA A 26 -27.45 -14.86 -39.25
CA ALA A 26 -26.05 -15.18 -39.35
C ALA A 26 -25.25 -13.93 -38.93
N ALA A 27 -24.84 -13.86 -37.70
CA ALA A 27 -24.00 -12.82 -37.18
C ALA A 27 -22.53 -13.15 -37.50
N THR A 28 -21.94 -12.40 -38.41
CA THR A 28 -20.47 -12.25 -38.46
C THR A 28 -19.99 -11.78 -37.10
N LEU A 29 -19.32 -12.67 -36.41
CA LEU A 29 -18.61 -12.35 -35.14
C LEU A 29 -17.57 -11.25 -35.45
N PRO A 30 -17.68 -10.06 -34.88
CA PRO A 30 -16.53 -9.18 -34.88
C PRO A 30 -15.45 -9.86 -34.02
N THR A 31 -14.31 -10.13 -34.62
CA THR A 31 -13.09 -10.47 -33.94
C THR A 31 -12.82 -9.31 -32.96
N VAL A 32 -13.21 -9.47 -31.70
CA VAL A 32 -12.77 -8.57 -30.64
C VAL A 32 -11.27 -8.80 -30.55
N LEU A 33 -10.51 -7.98 -31.26
CA LEU A 33 -9.12 -7.74 -30.97
C LEU A 33 -9.08 -7.43 -29.47
N ALA A 34 -8.60 -8.40 -28.68
CA ALA A 34 -8.19 -8.14 -27.32
C ALA A 34 -7.09 -7.05 -27.41
N GLY A 35 -7.52 -5.81 -27.37
CA GLY A 35 -6.62 -4.69 -27.22
C GLY A 35 -5.79 -5.00 -25.99
N ARG A 36 -4.49 -5.22 -26.17
CA ARG A 36 -3.53 -5.08 -25.09
C ARG A 36 -3.87 -3.72 -24.49
N ALA A 37 -4.43 -3.73 -23.26
CA ALA A 37 -4.48 -2.52 -22.48
C ALA A 37 -3.02 -2.06 -22.37
N GLU A 38 -2.67 -1.03 -23.10
CA GLU A 38 -1.41 -0.32 -22.89
C GLU A 38 -1.41 0.00 -21.39
N ALA A 39 -0.42 -0.52 -20.68
CA ALA A 39 -0.21 -0.17 -19.29
C ALA A 39 -0.11 1.35 -19.27
N ALA A 40 -1.10 2.02 -18.67
CA ALA A 40 -1.09 3.47 -18.55
C ALA A 40 0.26 3.84 -17.97
N THR A 41 1.03 4.67 -18.68
CA THR A 41 2.36 5.11 -18.25
C THR A 41 2.22 5.77 -16.91
N SER A 42 2.90 5.23 -15.89
CA SER A 42 2.88 5.81 -14.55
C SER A 42 3.45 7.22 -14.58
N LEU A 43 2.78 8.15 -13.91
CA LEU A 43 3.27 9.52 -13.74
C LEU A 43 4.38 9.53 -12.70
N LYS A 44 5.61 9.79 -13.11
CA LYS A 44 6.76 9.87 -12.20
C LYS A 44 6.93 11.30 -11.68
N PRO A 45 7.07 11.50 -10.36
CA PRO A 45 7.40 12.81 -9.83
C PRO A 45 8.88 13.18 -10.09
N PRO A 46 9.25 14.47 -10.05
CA PRO A 46 10.65 14.88 -10.11
C PRO A 46 11.47 14.30 -8.95
N VAL A 47 12.74 13.97 -9.22
CA VAL A 47 13.70 13.52 -8.22
C VAL A 47 13.93 14.57 -7.16
N LEU A 48 14.01 14.18 -5.87
CA LEU A 48 14.40 15.08 -4.78
C LEU A 48 15.91 15.17 -4.68
N ARG A 49 16.39 16.40 -4.38
CA ARG A 49 17.82 16.69 -4.23
C ARG A 49 18.08 17.34 -2.88
N SER A 50 19.32 17.22 -2.40
CA SER A 50 19.75 17.98 -1.22
C SER A 50 19.46 19.47 -1.42
N ARG A 51 18.97 20.14 -0.38
CA ARG A 51 18.50 21.53 -0.31
C ARG A 51 17.12 21.79 -0.94
N ASP A 52 16.46 20.79 -1.53
CA ASP A 52 15.05 20.94 -1.89
C ASP A 52 14.22 21.17 -0.64
N THR A 53 13.12 21.91 -0.81
CA THR A 53 12.14 22.09 0.25
C THR A 53 11.08 21.00 0.17
N VAL A 54 10.86 20.28 1.27
CA VAL A 54 9.78 19.31 1.42
C VAL A 54 8.73 19.82 2.40
N GLY A 55 7.46 19.58 2.09
CA GLY A 55 6.35 19.88 2.99
C GLY A 55 6.12 18.69 3.93
N MET A 56 6.03 18.95 5.23
CA MET A 56 5.65 17.92 6.21
C MET A 56 4.21 18.14 6.64
N VAL A 57 3.38 17.10 6.50
CA VAL A 57 1.95 17.12 6.82
C VAL A 57 1.57 15.98 7.76
N ALA A 58 0.52 16.15 8.56
CA ALA A 58 -0.05 15.13 9.42
C ALA A 58 -1.46 14.73 8.93
N PRO A 59 -1.57 13.84 7.93
CA PRO A 59 -2.87 13.52 7.33
C PRO A 59 -3.69 12.50 8.13
N ALA A 60 -3.14 11.93 9.18
CA ALA A 60 -3.71 10.86 10.01
C ALA A 60 -3.87 11.32 11.47
N SER A 61 -3.16 10.67 12.39
CA SER A 61 -3.18 11.03 13.80
C SER A 61 -2.25 12.21 14.12
N ASN A 62 -2.60 12.94 15.19
CA ASN A 62 -1.77 14.00 15.74
C ASN A 62 -0.53 13.44 16.46
N ALA A 63 0.45 14.30 16.67
CA ALA A 63 1.57 13.98 17.56
C ALA A 63 1.04 13.78 19.00
N TYR A 64 1.59 12.80 19.69
CA TYR A 64 1.33 12.61 21.11
C TYR A 64 2.07 13.67 21.93
N GLU A 65 3.34 13.90 21.60
CA GLU A 65 4.17 14.95 22.17
C GLU A 65 4.64 15.93 21.09
N PRO A 66 4.67 17.24 21.36
CA PRO A 66 5.13 18.26 20.38
C PRO A 66 6.55 18.01 19.86
N GLU A 67 7.43 17.39 20.67
CA GLU A 67 8.81 17.07 20.32
C GLU A 67 8.90 16.07 19.15
N GLU A 68 7.89 15.22 18.98
CA GLU A 68 7.86 14.25 17.86
C GLU A 68 7.87 14.95 16.50
N ILE A 69 7.21 16.10 16.37
CA ILE A 69 7.21 16.87 15.12
C ILE A 69 8.59 17.46 14.85
N LEU A 70 9.30 17.93 15.89
CA LEU A 70 10.67 18.43 15.78
C LEU A 70 11.62 17.30 15.36
N ILE A 71 11.53 16.15 15.98
CA ILE A 71 12.32 14.95 15.64
C ILE A 71 12.08 14.55 14.18
N ALA A 72 10.83 14.54 13.75
CA ALA A 72 10.48 14.21 12.36
C ALA A 72 11.07 15.22 11.37
N LYS A 73 10.99 16.52 11.70
CA LYS A 73 11.58 17.61 10.91
C LYS A 73 13.10 17.44 10.82
N GLU A 74 13.78 17.28 11.94
CA GLU A 74 15.24 17.11 12.01
C GLU A 74 15.68 15.85 11.25
N THR A 75 14.90 14.78 11.30
CA THR A 75 15.15 13.55 10.54
C THR A 75 15.19 13.86 9.03
N MET A 76 14.27 14.66 8.51
CA MET A 76 14.28 15.06 7.10
C MET A 76 15.42 16.04 6.78
N GLU A 77 15.76 16.91 7.71
CA GLU A 77 16.92 17.80 7.57
C GLU A 77 18.26 17.04 7.49
N GLN A 78 18.38 15.88 8.14
CA GLN A 78 19.54 14.98 8.00
C GLN A 78 19.65 14.35 6.60
N TYR A 79 18.57 14.26 5.84
CA TYR A 79 18.64 13.90 4.42
C TYR A 79 19.13 15.07 3.55
N GLY A 80 19.23 16.26 4.10
CA GLY A 80 19.68 17.49 3.46
C GLY A 80 18.55 18.36 2.93
N PHE A 81 17.30 18.12 3.31
CA PHE A 81 16.14 18.91 2.89
C PHE A 81 15.96 20.17 3.77
N LYS A 82 15.27 21.15 3.22
CA LYS A 82 14.57 22.16 4.00
C LYS A 82 13.17 21.65 4.28
N VAL A 83 12.66 21.83 5.49
CA VAL A 83 11.35 21.31 5.86
C VAL A 83 10.41 22.46 6.18
N GLU A 84 9.29 22.51 5.47
CA GLU A 84 8.16 23.37 5.78
C GLU A 84 7.03 22.57 6.37
N LEU A 85 6.54 23.02 7.52
CA LEU A 85 5.43 22.34 8.21
C LEU A 85 4.10 22.79 7.62
N GLY A 86 3.17 21.83 7.49
CA GLY A 86 1.79 22.10 7.15
C GLY A 86 1.17 23.06 8.16
N ARG A 87 0.23 23.88 7.70
CA ARG A 87 -0.43 24.89 8.54
C ARG A 87 -1.10 24.28 9.77
N HIS A 88 -1.65 23.09 9.62
CA HIS A 88 -2.41 22.41 10.65
C HIS A 88 -1.64 21.24 11.30
N ILE A 89 -0.29 21.19 11.14
CA ILE A 89 0.55 20.09 11.65
C ILE A 89 0.38 19.83 13.16
N ASN A 90 0.06 20.88 13.93
CA ASN A 90 -0.16 20.84 15.38
C ASN A 90 -1.67 20.79 15.76
N ALA A 91 -2.56 20.68 14.79
CA ALA A 91 -3.98 20.63 15.09
C ALA A 91 -4.36 19.33 15.74
N GLN A 92 -5.37 19.36 16.62
CA GLN A 92 -5.86 18.19 17.35
C GLN A 92 -7.39 18.14 17.32
N ASN A 93 -7.91 16.97 16.98
CA ASN A 93 -9.34 16.67 17.03
C ASN A 93 -9.52 15.22 17.51
N GLY A 94 -9.48 15.00 18.81
CA GLY A 94 -9.38 13.68 19.42
C GLY A 94 -8.08 12.99 19.02
N TYR A 95 -8.17 11.85 18.35
CA TYR A 95 -7.01 11.10 17.85
C TYR A 95 -6.55 11.54 16.44
N LEU A 96 -7.21 12.54 15.83
CA LEU A 96 -6.88 13.06 14.49
C LEU A 96 -6.06 14.34 14.59
N ALA A 97 -5.18 14.56 13.60
CA ALA A 97 -4.41 15.79 13.43
C ALA A 97 -5.28 16.92 12.82
N GLY A 98 -6.32 17.32 13.53
CA GLY A 98 -7.31 18.31 13.08
C GLY A 98 -8.53 17.68 12.38
N THR A 99 -9.38 18.54 11.82
CA THR A 99 -10.55 18.15 11.04
C THR A 99 -10.17 17.51 9.71
N ASP A 100 -11.09 16.79 9.07
CA ASP A 100 -10.86 16.21 7.75
C ASP A 100 -10.50 17.30 6.71
N ALA A 101 -11.15 18.47 6.81
CA ALA A 101 -10.91 19.60 5.92
C ALA A 101 -9.49 20.20 6.11
N GLU A 102 -9.04 20.36 7.33
CA GLU A 102 -7.69 20.89 7.64
C GLU A 102 -6.59 19.95 7.13
N ARG A 103 -6.72 18.64 7.39
CA ARG A 103 -5.76 17.63 6.95
C ARG A 103 -5.67 17.53 5.41
N ALA A 104 -6.81 17.60 4.73
CA ALA A 104 -6.86 17.62 3.26
C ALA A 104 -6.31 18.93 2.69
N ALA A 105 -6.60 20.08 3.34
CA ALA A 105 -6.11 21.39 2.93
C ALA A 105 -4.59 21.44 2.94
N ASP A 106 -3.94 20.93 3.98
CA ASP A 106 -2.47 20.88 4.04
C ASP A 106 -1.86 20.09 2.87
N ILE A 107 -2.45 18.93 2.52
CA ILE A 107 -1.98 18.16 1.36
C ILE A 107 -2.16 18.94 0.06
N ASN A 108 -3.36 19.48 -0.17
CA ASN A 108 -3.66 20.25 -1.39
C ASN A 108 -2.76 21.50 -1.49
N GLU A 109 -2.54 22.23 -0.38
CA GLU A 109 -1.63 23.37 -0.33
C GLU A 109 -0.21 22.95 -0.72
N MET A 110 0.33 21.86 -0.14
CA MET A 110 1.68 21.39 -0.45
C MET A 110 1.83 20.96 -1.91
N PHE A 111 0.81 20.37 -2.53
CA PHE A 111 0.82 20.10 -3.97
C PHE A 111 0.76 21.38 -4.81
N GLY A 112 0.05 22.43 -4.35
CA GLY A 112 -0.14 23.69 -5.06
C GLY A 112 1.09 24.60 -5.05
N ARG A 113 1.98 24.47 -4.06
CA ARG A 113 3.13 25.36 -3.87
C ARG A 113 4.33 24.92 -4.71
N PRO A 114 4.80 25.70 -5.70
CA PRO A 114 5.87 25.27 -6.63
C PRO A 114 7.24 25.10 -5.95
N GLU A 115 7.50 25.78 -4.84
CA GLU A 115 8.73 25.67 -4.06
C GLU A 115 8.81 24.37 -3.26
N ILE A 116 7.69 23.73 -2.96
CA ILE A 116 7.64 22.40 -2.34
C ILE A 116 7.90 21.33 -3.39
N ARG A 117 8.97 20.58 -3.25
CA ARG A 117 9.43 19.58 -4.20
C ARG A 117 8.94 18.18 -3.87
N GLY A 118 8.63 17.91 -2.60
CA GLY A 118 8.11 16.64 -2.11
C GLY A 118 7.28 16.82 -0.85
N ILE A 119 6.48 15.81 -0.53
CA ILE A 119 5.60 15.79 0.64
C ILE A 119 5.98 14.58 1.48
N VAL A 120 6.26 14.81 2.74
CA VAL A 120 6.60 13.79 3.74
C VAL A 120 5.51 13.79 4.79
N THR A 121 4.97 12.63 5.10
CA THR A 121 3.98 12.54 6.17
C THR A 121 4.67 12.42 7.52
N PHE A 122 4.13 13.08 8.52
CA PHE A 122 4.65 13.05 9.89
C PHE A 122 4.61 11.64 10.47
N SER A 123 3.44 11.03 10.48
CA SER A 123 3.19 9.70 11.02
C SER A 123 1.92 9.10 10.41
N GLY A 124 1.70 7.79 10.66
CA GLY A 124 0.46 7.09 10.40
C GLY A 124 -0.57 7.29 11.53
N GLY A 125 -1.26 6.21 11.91
CA GLY A 125 -2.31 6.20 12.92
C GLY A 125 -3.67 5.91 12.31
N TYR A 126 -4.56 6.91 12.21
CA TYR A 126 -5.89 6.74 11.62
C TYR A 126 -6.38 8.04 10.97
N GLY A 127 -7.10 7.92 9.85
CA GLY A 127 -7.88 9.03 9.30
C GLY A 127 -7.65 9.34 7.82
N CYS A 128 -6.65 8.78 7.15
CA CYS A 128 -6.36 9.06 5.74
C CYS A 128 -7.52 8.68 4.79
N SER A 129 -8.20 7.58 5.03
CA SER A 129 -9.35 7.19 4.21
C SER A 129 -10.48 8.23 4.20
N ARG A 130 -10.63 9.00 5.29
CA ARG A 130 -11.68 10.02 5.44
C ARG A 130 -11.47 11.23 4.53
N ILE A 131 -10.20 11.56 4.25
CA ILE A 131 -9.84 12.77 3.48
C ILE A 131 -9.71 12.52 1.98
N LEU A 132 -9.75 11.26 1.52
CA LEU A 132 -9.63 10.93 0.10
C LEU A 132 -10.62 11.69 -0.80
N PRO A 133 -11.90 11.87 -0.44
CA PRO A 133 -12.85 12.64 -1.26
C PRO A 133 -12.56 14.16 -1.31
N LEU A 134 -11.71 14.68 -0.41
CA LEU A 134 -11.41 16.10 -0.27
C LEU A 134 -10.12 16.54 -0.99
N LEU A 135 -9.40 15.59 -1.61
CA LEU A 135 -8.16 15.89 -2.33
C LEU A 135 -8.44 16.42 -3.73
N ASP A 136 -7.66 17.40 -4.16
CA ASP A 136 -7.67 17.91 -5.54
C ASP A 136 -6.76 17.05 -6.44
N TYR A 137 -7.34 15.98 -7.00
CA TYR A 137 -6.62 15.04 -7.87
C TYR A 137 -6.17 15.68 -9.20
N GLU A 138 -6.85 16.74 -9.68
CA GLU A 138 -6.43 17.46 -10.87
C GLU A 138 -5.18 18.32 -10.59
N LEU A 139 -5.13 18.98 -9.44
CA LEU A 139 -3.94 19.69 -8.97
C LEU A 139 -2.77 18.71 -8.82
N ILE A 140 -2.98 17.56 -8.16
CA ILE A 140 -1.95 16.54 -7.96
C ILE A 140 -1.39 16.05 -9.31
N ARG A 141 -2.25 15.82 -10.31
CA ARG A 141 -1.83 15.41 -11.66
C ARG A 141 -1.01 16.45 -12.37
N ARG A 142 -1.38 17.75 -12.24
CA ARG A 142 -0.66 18.86 -12.88
C ARG A 142 0.62 19.25 -12.19
N SER A 143 0.75 18.94 -10.90
CA SER A 143 1.91 19.26 -10.06
C SER A 143 2.44 18.01 -9.36
N PRO A 144 2.96 17.03 -10.12
CA PRO A 144 3.40 15.76 -9.55
C PRO A 144 4.59 15.98 -8.61
N LYS A 145 4.50 15.44 -7.40
CA LYS A 145 5.54 15.50 -6.37
C LYS A 145 5.72 14.14 -5.72
N VAL A 146 6.91 13.89 -5.19
CA VAL A 146 7.11 12.76 -4.27
C VAL A 146 6.15 12.93 -3.09
N ILE A 147 5.40 11.88 -2.77
CA ILE A 147 4.64 11.76 -1.52
C ILE A 147 4.98 10.43 -0.88
N ILE A 148 5.44 10.46 0.37
CA ILE A 148 5.94 9.29 1.08
C ILE A 148 5.33 9.16 2.47
N GLY A 149 5.06 7.90 2.85
CA GLY A 149 4.60 7.48 4.17
C GLY A 149 4.27 6.00 4.22
N HIS A 150 3.82 5.49 5.36
CA HIS A 150 3.41 4.10 5.55
C HIS A 150 2.27 3.99 6.57
N SER A 151 1.86 2.76 6.92
CA SER A 151 0.75 2.55 7.85
C SER A 151 -0.57 3.12 7.28
N ASP A 152 -1.32 3.93 8.03
CA ASP A 152 -2.58 4.58 7.60
C ASP A 152 -2.40 5.40 6.31
N ILE A 153 -1.19 5.91 6.06
CA ILE A 153 -0.86 6.64 4.83
C ILE A 153 -1.05 5.78 3.57
N THR A 154 -1.03 4.46 3.69
CA THR A 154 -1.34 3.52 2.60
C THR A 154 -2.61 3.91 1.84
N ALA A 155 -3.68 4.31 2.56
CA ALA A 155 -4.93 4.73 1.93
C ALA A 155 -4.74 5.95 1.03
N LEU A 156 -3.98 6.93 1.50
CA LEU A 156 -3.65 8.14 0.76
C LEU A 156 -2.82 7.82 -0.49
N LEU A 157 -1.77 7.01 -0.34
CA LEU A 157 -0.86 6.64 -1.44
C LEU A 157 -1.61 5.86 -2.54
N ILE A 158 -2.42 4.87 -2.17
CA ILE A 158 -3.24 4.10 -3.11
C ILE A 158 -4.28 5.03 -3.78
N GLY A 159 -4.97 5.86 -3.00
CA GLY A 159 -5.99 6.78 -3.51
C GLY A 159 -5.43 7.74 -4.55
N ILE A 160 -4.28 8.37 -4.28
CA ILE A 160 -3.59 9.27 -5.20
C ILE A 160 -3.14 8.50 -6.46
N ASN A 161 -2.44 7.37 -6.30
CA ASN A 161 -2.00 6.56 -7.44
C ASN A 161 -3.18 6.14 -8.31
N ARG A 162 -4.27 5.66 -7.71
CA ARG A 162 -5.47 5.21 -8.41
C ARG A 162 -6.14 6.31 -9.22
N LYS A 163 -6.19 7.54 -8.70
CA LYS A 163 -6.88 8.68 -9.32
C LYS A 163 -6.02 9.43 -10.34
N THR A 164 -4.71 9.43 -10.16
CA THR A 164 -3.80 10.30 -10.95
C THR A 164 -2.79 9.54 -11.79
N GLY A 165 -2.51 8.27 -11.46
CA GLY A 165 -1.39 7.51 -12.01
C GLY A 165 -0.03 7.89 -11.42
N LEU A 166 0.03 8.86 -10.48
CA LEU A 166 1.28 9.28 -9.84
C LEU A 166 1.89 8.11 -9.06
N ILE A 167 3.17 7.86 -9.27
CA ILE A 167 3.95 6.96 -8.41
C ILE A 167 4.03 7.58 -7.02
N THR A 168 3.58 6.83 -6.02
CA THR A 168 3.60 7.21 -4.61
C THR A 168 4.49 6.24 -3.82
N PHE A 169 5.00 6.63 -2.66
CA PHE A 169 6.08 5.91 -2.01
C PHE A 169 5.65 5.39 -0.64
N HIS A 170 5.54 4.06 -0.53
CA HIS A 170 5.29 3.38 0.74
C HIS A 170 6.61 3.12 1.44
N GLY A 171 6.83 3.75 2.58
CA GLY A 171 8.06 3.60 3.34
C GLY A 171 8.17 4.61 4.46
N SER A 172 9.30 4.52 5.15
CA SER A 172 9.57 5.35 6.32
C SER A 172 9.61 6.83 5.98
N SER A 173 8.98 7.62 6.83
CA SER A 173 8.96 9.08 6.77
C SER A 173 8.90 9.63 8.20
N GLY A 174 9.26 10.89 8.38
CA GLY A 174 9.15 11.58 9.67
C GLY A 174 9.78 10.80 10.84
N LEU A 175 8.95 10.19 11.67
CA LEU A 175 9.39 9.51 12.91
C LEU A 175 9.97 8.10 12.71
N THR A 176 9.87 7.51 11.53
CA THR A 176 10.16 6.09 11.34
C THR A 176 11.29 5.84 10.34
N GLY A 177 11.94 4.66 10.42
CA GLY A 177 12.92 4.22 9.43
C GLY A 177 14.25 4.95 9.50
N VAL A 178 14.81 5.05 10.69
CA VAL A 178 16.07 5.75 10.97
C VAL A 178 17.32 4.88 10.80
N GLY A 179 17.19 3.60 10.43
CA GLY A 179 18.32 2.70 10.19
C GLY A 179 19.11 3.05 8.90
N ASP A 180 20.35 2.60 8.81
CA ASP A 180 21.19 2.84 7.61
C ASP A 180 20.60 2.20 6.35
N TYR A 181 19.97 1.03 6.50
CA TYR A 181 19.26 0.36 5.41
C TYR A 181 18.10 1.23 4.91
N ALA A 182 17.22 1.69 5.81
CA ALA A 182 16.08 2.54 5.44
C ALA A 182 16.54 3.84 4.79
N ARG A 183 17.58 4.49 5.33
CA ARG A 183 18.17 5.70 4.74
C ARG A 183 18.75 5.47 3.35
N SER A 184 19.44 4.35 3.15
CA SER A 184 19.98 3.98 1.84
C SER A 184 18.86 3.77 0.82
N HIS A 185 17.80 3.06 1.21
CA HIS A 185 16.62 2.84 0.36
C HIS A 185 15.88 4.13 0.04
N PHE A 186 15.67 5.01 1.02
CA PHE A 186 15.08 6.32 0.79
C PHE A 186 15.85 7.10 -0.28
N ARG A 187 17.19 7.24 -0.10
CA ARG A 187 18.03 7.96 -1.06
C ARG A 187 17.99 7.32 -2.46
N ARG A 188 18.12 6.02 -2.54
CA ARG A 188 18.11 5.29 -3.82
C ARG A 188 16.78 5.40 -4.55
N THR A 189 15.66 5.44 -3.81
CA THR A 189 14.32 5.40 -4.40
C THR A 189 13.79 6.77 -4.81
N ILE A 190 14.05 7.83 -4.03
CA ILE A 190 13.47 9.15 -4.28
C ILE A 190 14.48 10.26 -4.52
N MET A 191 15.78 10.01 -4.30
CA MET A 191 16.86 10.98 -4.53
C MET A 191 17.84 10.54 -5.62
N SER A 192 17.48 9.52 -6.42
CA SER A 192 18.29 9.02 -7.53
C SER A 192 17.40 8.68 -8.72
N THR A 193 17.90 8.92 -9.91
CA THR A 193 17.27 8.54 -11.19
C THR A 193 17.78 7.20 -11.71
N GLU A 194 18.64 6.51 -10.98
CA GLU A 194 19.09 5.17 -11.29
C GLU A 194 18.01 4.12 -10.97
N ALA A 195 18.13 2.94 -11.59
CA ALA A 195 17.25 1.82 -11.27
C ALA A 195 17.40 1.42 -9.79
N ILE A 196 16.27 1.22 -9.11
CA ILE A 196 16.25 0.96 -7.66
C ILE A 196 16.86 -0.39 -7.34
N GLY A 197 16.64 -1.43 -8.18
CA GLY A 197 17.23 -2.75 -8.02
C GLY A 197 16.56 -3.62 -6.94
N ASP A 198 17.32 -4.57 -6.39
CA ASP A 198 16.79 -5.53 -5.40
C ASP A 198 16.57 -4.88 -4.05
N VAL A 199 15.37 -5.05 -3.51
CA VAL A 199 14.92 -4.53 -2.20
C VAL A 199 14.63 -5.66 -1.19
N ALA A 200 14.90 -6.92 -1.58
CA ALA A 200 14.59 -8.07 -0.74
C ALA A 200 15.65 -8.40 0.31
N LYS A 201 16.89 -7.90 0.15
CA LYS A 201 18.00 -8.29 1.01
C LYS A 201 18.26 -7.26 2.11
N PRO A 202 17.75 -7.49 3.32
CA PRO A 202 18.14 -6.70 4.48
C PRO A 202 19.58 -7.02 4.90
N PRO A 203 20.20 -6.17 5.73
CA PRO A 203 21.44 -6.52 6.41
C PRO A 203 21.26 -7.83 7.18
N GLN A 204 22.31 -8.67 7.16
CA GLN A 204 22.34 -9.85 8.03
C GLN A 204 22.48 -9.38 9.49
N THR A 205 21.55 -9.79 10.33
CA THR A 205 21.56 -9.44 11.77
C THR A 205 22.18 -10.52 12.64
N ASP A 206 22.14 -11.77 12.19
CA ASP A 206 22.63 -12.95 12.92
C ASP A 206 24.02 -13.38 12.38
N ALA A 207 25.02 -12.47 12.40
CA ALA A 207 26.36 -12.73 11.88
C ALA A 207 26.98 -14.00 12.50
N GLY A 208 27.39 -14.94 11.67
CA GLY A 208 28.03 -16.20 12.08
C GLY A 208 27.06 -17.32 12.50
N THR A 209 25.74 -17.09 12.41
CA THR A 209 24.68 -18.07 12.68
C THR A 209 23.67 -18.15 11.55
N VAL A 210 22.66 -19.00 11.71
CA VAL A 210 21.54 -19.05 10.76
C VAL A 210 20.65 -17.85 10.96
N GLU A 211 20.46 -17.04 9.91
CA GLU A 211 19.56 -15.89 9.94
C GLU A 211 18.12 -16.33 10.31
N ARG A 212 17.57 -15.74 11.35
CA ARG A 212 16.23 -16.01 11.87
C ARG A 212 15.30 -14.83 11.67
N SER A 213 15.71 -13.65 12.12
CA SER A 213 14.87 -12.44 12.18
C SER A 213 14.45 -11.95 10.80
N ASN A 214 15.38 -11.92 9.86
CA ASN A 214 15.16 -11.44 8.49
C ASN A 214 15.12 -12.59 7.46
N ARG A 215 14.76 -13.80 7.90
CA ARG A 215 14.73 -14.97 7.04
C ARG A 215 13.58 -14.90 6.04
N LEU A 216 13.92 -14.79 4.75
CA LEU A 216 12.94 -14.85 3.67
C LEU A 216 12.36 -16.26 3.51
N ILE A 217 11.02 -16.35 3.44
CA ILE A 217 10.26 -17.60 3.36
C ILE A 217 9.50 -17.64 2.03
N THR A 218 9.85 -18.59 1.18
CA THR A 218 9.08 -18.89 -0.03
C THR A 218 7.82 -19.66 0.35
N ILE A 219 6.63 -19.06 0.15
CA ILE A 219 5.35 -19.73 0.34
C ILE A 219 4.96 -20.48 -0.95
N VAL A 220 5.06 -19.80 -2.10
CA VAL A 220 4.84 -20.40 -3.42
C VAL A 220 6.01 -20.02 -4.31
N PRO A 221 6.77 -20.97 -4.87
CA PRO A 221 7.88 -20.66 -5.78
C PRO A 221 7.37 -20.10 -7.11
N GLY A 222 8.25 -19.46 -7.86
CA GLY A 222 7.97 -18.91 -9.19
C GLY A 222 8.39 -17.46 -9.31
N ARG A 223 8.13 -16.89 -10.49
CA ARG A 223 8.51 -15.52 -10.84
C ARG A 223 7.33 -14.80 -11.47
N ALA A 224 7.16 -13.53 -11.13
CA ALA A 224 6.14 -12.66 -11.70
C ALA A 224 6.68 -11.23 -11.86
N THR A 225 6.20 -10.53 -12.89
CA THR A 225 6.54 -9.12 -13.12
C THR A 225 5.24 -8.33 -13.27
N GLY A 226 5.18 -7.16 -12.64
CA GLY A 226 4.05 -6.25 -12.69
C GLY A 226 4.30 -4.98 -11.90
N GLN A 227 3.40 -4.01 -12.00
CA GLN A 227 3.46 -2.82 -11.16
C GLN A 227 3.23 -3.18 -9.69
N LEU A 228 3.93 -2.51 -8.77
CA LEU A 228 3.67 -2.62 -7.34
C LEU A 228 2.35 -1.95 -6.97
N VAL A 229 1.55 -2.63 -6.17
CA VAL A 229 0.33 -2.10 -5.56
C VAL A 229 0.15 -2.71 -4.18
N GLY A 230 -0.27 -1.92 -3.19
CA GLY A 230 -0.47 -2.46 -1.84
C GLY A 230 -0.01 -1.51 -0.74
N GLY A 231 0.38 -2.09 0.39
CA GLY A 231 0.79 -1.43 1.63
C GLY A 231 0.27 -2.16 2.85
N ASN A 232 -0.17 -1.41 3.87
CA ASN A 232 -0.76 -1.98 5.07
C ASN A 232 -2.07 -2.72 4.74
N LEU A 233 -2.19 -3.98 5.19
CA LEU A 233 -3.29 -4.88 4.85
C LEU A 233 -4.65 -4.35 5.31
N THR A 234 -4.72 -3.78 6.51
CA THR A 234 -5.94 -3.14 7.04
C THR A 234 -6.42 -2.05 6.09
N LEU A 235 -5.53 -1.20 5.59
CA LEU A 235 -5.90 -0.08 4.71
C LEU A 235 -6.21 -0.54 3.29
N VAL A 236 -5.50 -1.53 2.77
CA VAL A 236 -5.81 -2.15 1.46
C VAL A 236 -7.23 -2.73 1.49
N THR A 237 -7.61 -3.45 2.55
CA THR A 237 -8.96 -4.02 2.71
C THR A 237 -10.03 -2.96 2.94
N ASN A 238 -9.71 -1.90 3.67
CA ASN A 238 -10.62 -0.79 3.93
C ASN A 238 -11.07 -0.06 2.65
N LEU A 239 -10.24 -0.06 1.62
CA LEU A 239 -10.56 0.58 0.35
C LEU A 239 -11.41 -0.28 -0.61
N ILE A 240 -11.62 -1.57 -0.34
CA ILE A 240 -12.41 -2.46 -1.20
C ILE A 240 -13.86 -1.99 -1.31
N GLY A 241 -14.39 -1.94 -2.54
CA GLY A 241 -15.73 -1.44 -2.83
C GLY A 241 -15.85 0.08 -2.90
N THR A 242 -14.76 0.82 -2.76
CA THR A 242 -14.73 2.28 -2.87
C THR A 242 -14.18 2.75 -4.22
N PRO A 243 -14.36 4.03 -4.61
CA PRO A 243 -13.74 4.59 -5.82
C PRO A 243 -12.20 4.64 -5.78
N PHE A 244 -11.58 4.30 -4.65
CA PHE A 244 -10.14 4.29 -4.38
C PHE A 244 -9.56 2.87 -4.31
N GLU A 245 -10.39 1.87 -4.57
CA GLU A 245 -10.02 0.46 -4.53
C GLU A 245 -8.80 0.17 -5.40
N PRO A 246 -7.76 -0.52 -4.87
CA PRO A 246 -6.58 -0.89 -5.66
C PRO A 246 -6.93 -1.89 -6.76
N ASP A 247 -6.39 -1.66 -7.96
CA ASP A 247 -6.44 -2.62 -9.06
C ASP A 247 -5.23 -3.55 -8.97
N THR A 248 -5.47 -4.83 -8.69
CA THR A 248 -4.42 -5.84 -8.51
C THR A 248 -4.15 -6.66 -9.77
N ARG A 249 -4.94 -6.47 -10.84
CA ARG A 249 -4.86 -7.30 -12.06
C ARG A 249 -3.49 -7.24 -12.72
N GLY A 250 -2.80 -8.39 -12.74
CA GLY A 250 -1.47 -8.52 -13.33
C GLY A 250 -0.37 -7.76 -12.59
N LYS A 251 -0.60 -7.34 -11.34
CA LYS A 251 0.33 -6.56 -10.52
C LYS A 251 0.99 -7.41 -9.44
N ILE A 252 2.07 -6.91 -8.87
CA ILE A 252 2.66 -7.46 -7.65
C ILE A 252 1.96 -6.78 -6.47
N LEU A 253 1.13 -7.56 -5.77
CA LEU A 253 0.48 -7.10 -4.55
C LEU A 253 1.45 -7.24 -3.39
N PHE A 254 1.79 -6.12 -2.74
CA PHE A 254 2.61 -6.15 -1.53
C PHE A 254 1.76 -5.81 -0.30
N LEU A 255 1.98 -6.54 0.80
CA LEU A 255 1.20 -6.42 2.02
C LEU A 255 2.11 -6.50 3.24
N GLU A 256 1.84 -5.70 4.24
CA GLU A 256 2.44 -5.75 5.57
C GLU A 256 1.36 -5.45 6.62
N GLU A 257 1.60 -5.75 7.90
CA GLU A 257 0.63 -5.47 8.96
C GLU A 257 1.31 -5.31 10.32
N ILE A 258 0.59 -4.70 11.26
CA ILE A 258 1.03 -4.58 12.65
C ILE A 258 -0.13 -4.79 13.61
N ASP A 259 0.17 -5.47 14.73
CA ASP A 259 -0.67 -5.56 15.95
C ASP A 259 -2.04 -6.25 15.76
N GLU A 260 -2.19 -7.05 14.71
CA GLU A 260 -3.41 -7.81 14.43
C GLU A 260 -3.26 -9.30 14.80
N GLU A 261 -4.24 -9.85 15.54
CA GLU A 261 -4.24 -11.29 15.80
C GLU A 261 -4.40 -12.09 14.51
N PRO A 262 -3.84 -13.31 14.41
CA PRO A 262 -3.86 -14.12 13.18
C PRO A 262 -5.25 -14.29 12.55
N TYR A 263 -6.33 -14.41 13.35
CA TYR A 263 -7.69 -14.52 12.83
C TYR A 263 -8.18 -13.23 12.16
N ARG A 264 -7.66 -12.05 12.57
CA ARG A 264 -8.00 -10.76 11.94
C ARG A 264 -7.28 -10.63 10.61
N VAL A 265 -6.00 -11.02 10.56
CA VAL A 265 -5.24 -11.14 9.31
C VAL A 265 -5.97 -12.09 8.35
N ASP A 266 -6.41 -13.26 8.82
CA ASP A 266 -7.18 -14.22 8.02
C ASP A 266 -8.48 -13.61 7.48
N ARG A 267 -9.21 -12.86 8.29
CA ARG A 267 -10.44 -12.15 7.87
C ARG A 267 -10.17 -11.17 6.74
N MET A 268 -9.13 -10.34 6.87
CA MET A 268 -8.74 -9.37 5.85
C MET A 268 -8.31 -10.03 4.54
N LEU A 269 -7.49 -11.08 4.63
CA LEU A 269 -7.09 -11.88 3.47
C LEU A 269 -8.30 -12.59 2.82
N THR A 270 -9.26 -13.05 3.63
CA THR A 270 -10.53 -13.61 3.14
C THR A 270 -11.33 -12.56 2.36
N GLN A 271 -11.40 -11.31 2.85
CA GLN A 271 -12.06 -10.22 2.13
C GLN A 271 -11.39 -9.95 0.78
N LEU A 272 -10.06 -9.86 0.73
CA LEU A 272 -9.32 -9.69 -0.52
C LEU A 272 -9.53 -10.87 -1.48
N TRP A 273 -9.59 -12.10 -0.95
CA TRP A 273 -9.87 -13.30 -1.73
C TRP A 273 -11.28 -13.28 -2.31
N LEU A 274 -12.32 -12.97 -1.52
CA LEU A 274 -13.71 -12.86 -1.97
C LEU A 274 -13.89 -11.74 -3.01
N ALA A 275 -13.13 -10.64 -2.89
CA ALA A 275 -13.11 -9.54 -3.85
C ALA A 275 -12.29 -9.85 -5.12
N GLY A 276 -11.71 -11.04 -5.26
CA GLY A 276 -10.89 -11.43 -6.43
C GLY A 276 -9.48 -10.83 -6.45
N LYS A 277 -9.10 -10.02 -5.45
CA LYS A 277 -7.84 -9.26 -5.45
C LYS A 277 -6.59 -10.13 -5.40
N LEU A 278 -6.67 -11.24 -4.66
CA LEU A 278 -5.56 -12.20 -4.56
C LEU A 278 -5.40 -13.01 -5.84
N GLN A 279 -6.53 -13.40 -6.47
CA GLN A 279 -6.53 -14.16 -7.72
C GLN A 279 -6.04 -13.34 -8.91
N ASP A 280 -6.37 -12.05 -8.92
CA ASP A 280 -6.00 -11.11 -9.98
C ASP A 280 -4.51 -10.75 -9.96
N ALA A 281 -3.87 -10.79 -8.80
CA ALA A 281 -2.46 -10.46 -8.66
C ALA A 281 -1.56 -11.42 -9.47
N ALA A 282 -0.48 -10.91 -10.05
CA ALA A 282 0.53 -11.71 -10.73
C ALA A 282 1.45 -12.42 -9.72
N GLY A 283 1.75 -11.78 -8.60
CA GLY A 283 2.55 -12.31 -7.50
C GLY A 283 2.29 -11.54 -6.21
N ILE A 284 2.71 -12.13 -5.09
CA ILE A 284 2.45 -11.60 -3.73
C ILE A 284 3.78 -11.40 -3.00
N ALA A 285 4.04 -10.18 -2.59
CA ALA A 285 5.19 -9.81 -1.78
C ALA A 285 4.70 -9.46 -0.36
N LEU A 286 5.06 -10.26 0.64
CA LEU A 286 4.66 -10.06 2.02
C LEU A 286 5.83 -9.49 2.81
N GLY A 287 5.65 -8.32 3.40
CA GLY A 287 6.59 -7.70 4.32
C GLY A 287 6.53 -8.33 5.72
N HIS A 288 6.98 -7.56 6.69
CA HIS A 288 6.84 -7.96 8.08
C HIS A 288 5.40 -7.79 8.56
N PHE A 289 4.94 -8.75 9.33
CA PHE A 289 3.69 -8.71 10.10
C PHE A 289 4.10 -8.60 11.57
N VAL A 290 4.33 -7.36 12.01
CA VAL A 290 4.87 -7.07 13.33
C VAL A 290 3.79 -7.27 14.38
N ASP A 291 4.12 -7.97 15.47
CA ASP A 291 3.20 -8.23 16.59
C ASP A 291 1.87 -8.88 16.19
N CYS A 292 1.85 -9.59 15.05
CA CYS A 292 0.69 -10.30 14.54
C CYS A 292 0.62 -11.73 15.10
N TYR A 293 0.47 -11.84 16.41
CA TYR A 293 0.32 -13.09 17.14
C TYR A 293 -0.84 -12.98 18.16
N PRO A 294 -1.28 -14.10 18.77
CA PRO A 294 -2.32 -14.05 19.79
C PRO A 294 -1.90 -13.19 20.97
N LYS A 295 -2.78 -12.31 21.44
CA LYS A 295 -2.49 -11.46 22.58
C LYS A 295 -2.30 -12.33 23.84
N GLU A 296 -1.25 -12.09 24.62
CA GLU A 296 -0.97 -12.82 25.86
C GLU A 296 -2.11 -12.66 26.88
N PHE A 297 -2.64 -11.44 26.98
CA PHE A 297 -3.79 -11.14 27.84
C PHE A 297 -5.02 -10.89 26.96
N ARG A 298 -6.08 -11.66 27.21
CA ARG A 298 -7.37 -11.55 26.50
C ARG A 298 -7.26 -11.85 25.01
N ALA A 299 -6.59 -12.94 24.64
CA ALA A 299 -6.67 -13.49 23.30
C ALA A 299 -8.15 -13.66 22.91
N SER A 300 -8.50 -13.30 21.67
CA SER A 300 -9.88 -13.39 21.16
C SER A 300 -10.38 -14.84 21.11
N PHE A 301 -9.47 -15.80 20.97
CA PHE A 301 -9.80 -17.24 20.96
C PHE A 301 -8.85 -18.02 21.85
N PRO A 302 -9.35 -19.06 22.57
CA PRO A 302 -8.52 -19.94 23.40
C PRO A 302 -7.57 -20.83 22.58
N GLN A 303 -7.88 -21.05 21.31
CA GLN A 303 -7.05 -21.77 20.35
C GLN A 303 -6.94 -20.94 19.07
N THR A 304 -5.77 -20.91 18.46
CA THR A 304 -5.48 -20.16 17.24
C THR A 304 -4.49 -20.93 16.37
N ILE A 305 -4.42 -20.59 15.10
CA ILE A 305 -3.37 -21.01 14.19
C ILE A 305 -2.30 -19.93 14.09
N SER A 306 -1.06 -20.31 13.77
CA SER A 306 0.01 -19.35 13.60
C SER A 306 -0.22 -18.45 12.40
N LEU A 307 0.35 -17.24 12.42
CA LEU A 307 0.31 -16.33 11.27
C LEU A 307 0.85 -17.01 10.00
N GLU A 308 1.96 -17.73 10.08
CA GLU A 308 2.54 -18.43 8.93
C GLU A 308 1.55 -19.43 8.32
N ASN A 309 0.80 -20.16 9.16
CA ASN A 309 -0.24 -21.08 8.67
C ASN A 309 -1.38 -20.34 7.98
N VAL A 310 -1.83 -19.19 8.52
CA VAL A 310 -2.81 -18.32 7.84
C VAL A 310 -2.31 -17.90 6.46
N LEU A 311 -1.08 -17.44 6.36
CA LEU A 311 -0.50 -17.02 5.09
C LEU A 311 -0.39 -18.19 4.10
N ARG A 312 0.04 -19.37 4.56
CA ARG A 312 0.11 -20.57 3.71
C ARG A 312 -1.26 -21.02 3.23
N ASP A 313 -2.27 -21.07 4.10
CA ASP A 313 -3.64 -21.46 3.76
C ASP A 313 -4.24 -20.53 2.70
N ARG A 314 -3.94 -19.24 2.76
CA ARG A 314 -4.47 -18.24 1.82
C ARG A 314 -3.73 -18.17 0.49
N PHE A 315 -2.41 -18.34 0.49
CA PHE A 315 -1.61 -18.11 -0.71
C PHE A 315 -1.20 -19.37 -1.46
N GLN A 316 -1.00 -20.53 -0.81
CA GLN A 316 -0.62 -21.76 -1.50
C GLN A 316 -1.65 -22.22 -2.55
N PRO A 317 -2.98 -22.18 -2.29
CA PRO A 317 -3.97 -22.56 -3.29
C PRO A 317 -4.01 -21.66 -4.53
N LEU A 318 -3.55 -20.42 -4.43
CA LEU A 318 -3.53 -19.48 -5.55
C LEU A 318 -2.49 -19.84 -6.61
N LYS A 319 -1.45 -20.61 -6.25
CA LYS A 319 -0.32 -20.98 -7.12
C LYS A 319 0.36 -19.77 -7.78
N LYS A 320 0.35 -18.62 -7.09
CA LYS A 320 1.03 -17.38 -7.50
C LYS A 320 2.35 -17.27 -6.77
N PRO A 321 3.45 -16.82 -7.40
CA PRO A 321 4.70 -16.57 -6.70
C PRO A 321 4.46 -15.75 -5.44
N THR A 322 4.87 -16.28 -4.27
CA THR A 322 4.64 -15.63 -2.98
C THR A 322 5.88 -15.72 -2.11
N LEU A 323 6.42 -14.57 -1.71
CA LEU A 323 7.59 -14.43 -0.85
C LEU A 323 7.21 -13.67 0.41
N TYR A 324 7.59 -14.18 1.57
CA TYR A 324 7.27 -13.62 2.87
C TYR A 324 8.52 -13.18 3.64
N ASN A 325 8.31 -12.23 4.54
CA ASN A 325 9.29 -11.62 5.43
C ASN A 325 10.27 -10.69 4.70
N LEU A 326 9.78 -9.99 3.67
CA LEU A 326 10.53 -8.93 3.00
C LEU A 326 10.68 -7.71 3.92
N MET A 327 11.79 -6.98 3.78
CA MET A 327 12.14 -5.89 4.71
C MET A 327 11.37 -4.60 4.39
N PHE A 328 10.06 -4.65 4.55
CA PHE A 328 9.18 -3.48 4.56
C PHE A 328 8.02 -3.67 5.55
N GLY A 329 7.42 -2.58 5.97
CA GLY A 329 6.35 -2.52 6.97
C GLY A 329 6.77 -1.72 8.21
N HIS A 330 6.26 -2.11 9.38
CA HIS A 330 6.52 -1.43 10.65
C HIS A 330 7.84 -1.88 11.30
N VAL A 331 8.91 -1.85 10.53
CA VAL A 331 10.26 -2.25 10.95
C VAL A 331 11.23 -1.07 10.84
N ARG A 332 12.29 -1.10 11.66
CA ARG A 332 13.32 -0.06 11.65
C ARG A 332 13.99 0.07 10.27
N ASP A 333 14.30 -1.06 9.68
CA ASP A 333 14.99 -1.15 8.38
C ASP A 333 13.98 -1.29 7.23
N ASN A 334 13.07 -0.33 7.11
CA ASN A 334 11.96 -0.33 6.18
C ASN A 334 12.39 0.13 4.77
N ALA A 335 12.28 -0.77 3.78
CA ALA A 335 12.50 -0.42 2.38
C ALA A 335 11.39 0.50 1.85
N VAL A 336 11.74 1.44 0.98
CA VAL A 336 10.77 2.28 0.27
C VAL A 336 10.28 1.56 -0.99
N LEU A 337 8.98 1.30 -1.07
CA LEU A 337 8.32 0.66 -2.23
C LEU A 337 7.51 1.68 -3.04
N PRO A 338 7.85 1.91 -4.33
CA PRO A 338 7.11 2.83 -5.19
C PRO A 338 5.85 2.16 -5.75
N ILE A 339 4.66 2.58 -5.29
CA ILE A 339 3.37 2.13 -5.81
C ILE A 339 3.21 2.64 -7.25
N GLY A 340 2.98 1.72 -8.19
CA GLY A 340 2.86 2.03 -9.61
C GLY A 340 4.13 1.80 -10.43
N ALA A 341 5.29 1.58 -9.80
CA ALA A 341 6.51 1.20 -10.50
C ALA A 341 6.54 -0.30 -10.81
N THR A 342 7.20 -0.68 -11.89
CA THR A 342 7.34 -2.07 -12.33
C THR A 342 8.39 -2.81 -11.51
N ALA A 343 8.01 -3.96 -10.96
CA ALA A 343 8.88 -4.83 -10.19
C ALA A 343 8.81 -6.29 -10.67
N THR A 344 9.86 -7.05 -10.40
CA THR A 344 9.92 -8.50 -10.59
C THR A 344 10.12 -9.17 -9.24
N LEU A 345 9.14 -9.97 -8.84
CA LEU A 345 9.22 -10.88 -7.71
C LEU A 345 9.71 -12.23 -8.21
N ASP A 346 10.82 -12.72 -7.67
CA ASP A 346 11.26 -14.10 -7.84
C ASP A 346 11.27 -14.78 -6.47
N ALA A 347 10.18 -15.48 -6.15
CA ALA A 347 10.02 -16.16 -4.88
C ALA A 347 10.94 -17.39 -4.76
N THR A 348 11.42 -17.95 -5.88
CA THR A 348 12.40 -19.06 -5.89
C THR A 348 13.78 -18.56 -5.54
N ALA A 349 14.22 -17.48 -6.19
CA ALA A 349 15.52 -16.84 -5.94
C ALA A 349 15.50 -15.92 -4.70
N LYS A 350 14.31 -15.68 -4.11
CA LYS A 350 14.08 -14.79 -2.96
C LYS A 350 14.53 -13.36 -3.23
N THR A 351 14.11 -12.79 -4.36
CA THR A 351 14.39 -11.40 -4.75
C THR A 351 13.11 -10.64 -5.07
N LEU A 352 13.13 -9.33 -4.80
CA LEU A 352 12.15 -8.36 -5.27
C LEU A 352 12.91 -7.21 -5.91
N VAL A 353 12.97 -7.19 -7.23
CA VAL A 353 13.72 -6.20 -8.00
C VAL A 353 12.76 -5.16 -8.56
N ILE A 354 12.99 -3.90 -8.24
CA ILE A 354 12.31 -2.79 -8.89
C ILE A 354 13.08 -2.45 -10.16
N ASN A 355 12.44 -2.66 -11.32
CA ASN A 355 13.11 -2.73 -12.63
C ASN A 355 13.43 -1.35 -13.21
N GLU A 356 12.99 -0.28 -12.58
CA GLU A 356 13.09 1.08 -13.10
C GLU A 356 13.38 2.09 -11.98
N ASN A 357 13.70 3.33 -12.36
CA ASN A 357 13.63 4.47 -11.47
C ASN A 357 12.17 4.86 -11.22
N ALA A 358 11.87 5.37 -10.04
CA ALA A 358 10.51 5.80 -9.68
C ALA A 358 10.31 7.34 -9.77
N VAL A 359 11.36 8.08 -10.09
CA VAL A 359 11.39 9.56 -10.19
C VAL A 359 12.07 9.99 -11.49
N LEU A 360 11.88 11.24 -11.92
CA LEU A 360 12.45 11.83 -13.15
C LEU A 360 13.57 12.83 -12.83
#